data_bc28af8e9db6990ca565a29dea0883c8
#
_entry.id   bc28af8e9db6990ca565a29dea0883c8
#
_cell.length_a   1.000
_cell.length_b   1.000
_cell.length_c   1.000
_cell.angle_alpha   90.00
_cell.angle_beta   90.00
_cell.angle_gamma   90.00
#
_symmetry.space_group_name_H-M   'P 1'
#
loop_
_entity.id
_entity.type
_entity.pdbx_description
1 polymer ?
#
loop_
_entity_poly.entity_id
_entity_poly.type
_entity_poly.pdbx_seq_one_letter_code
_entity_poly.pdbx_strand_id
1 'polypeptide(L)'
;KQLTLQPNNSISTFSVLQMVQELIDKHKLNGLTVLYSSHSIDVLAPNVSKINVVRQLKEKIGKSANVVCIGDRGRYPGNDYTLLAEDFSLSVDEVSLYPETCWNLAPAGWRGVRGTLHYLNSINFGKESFRFDIKRLTKTK
;
A
#
# COMPACT_ATOMS: atom_id res chain seq x y z
N LYS A 1 -8.34 -9.94 -12.85
CA LYS A 1 -7.17 -9.95 -13.75
C LYS A 1 -6.45 -8.61 -13.62
N GLN A 2 -5.12 -8.62 -13.77
CA GLN A 2 -4.24 -7.45 -13.72
C GLN A 2 -3.32 -7.48 -14.93
N LEU A 3 -3.08 -6.31 -15.50
CA LEU A 3 -2.04 -6.05 -16.48
C LEU A 3 -1.02 -5.12 -15.84
N THR A 4 0.25 -5.52 -15.81
CA THR A 4 1.34 -4.69 -15.28
C THR A 4 2.23 -4.24 -16.44
N LEU A 5 2.44 -2.93 -16.54
CA LEU A 5 3.32 -2.29 -17.50
C LEU A 5 4.56 -1.78 -16.77
N GLN A 6 5.72 -2.19 -17.22
CA GLN A 6 7.01 -1.69 -16.70
C GLN A 6 7.62 -0.73 -17.71
N PRO A 7 7.69 0.57 -17.40
CA PRO A 7 8.37 1.53 -18.27
C PRO A 7 9.85 1.15 -18.43
N ASN A 8 10.37 1.35 -19.61
CA ASN A 8 11.82 1.31 -19.81
C ASN A 8 12.46 2.63 -19.29
N ASN A 9 13.77 2.65 -19.20
CA ASN A 9 14.53 3.78 -18.65
C ASN A 9 14.37 5.11 -19.41
N SER A 10 13.70 5.10 -20.58
CA SER A 10 13.51 6.28 -21.44
C SER A 10 12.25 7.08 -21.10
N ILE A 11 11.31 6.48 -20.37
CA ILE A 11 9.99 7.10 -20.06
C ILE A 11 9.72 6.98 -18.57
N SER A 12 9.27 8.08 -17.96
CA SER A 12 8.90 8.06 -16.54
C SER A 12 7.63 7.24 -16.30
N THR A 13 7.54 6.61 -15.13
CA THR A 13 6.33 5.89 -14.72
C THR A 13 5.09 6.80 -14.75
N PHE A 14 5.26 8.08 -14.40
CA PHE A 14 4.17 9.06 -14.45
C PHE A 14 3.69 9.33 -15.87
N SER A 15 4.59 9.44 -16.84
CA SER A 15 4.20 9.63 -18.25
C SER A 15 3.43 8.43 -18.78
N VAL A 16 3.85 7.21 -18.43
CA VAL A 16 3.11 5.99 -18.81
C VAL A 16 1.74 5.93 -18.14
N LEU A 17 1.63 6.35 -16.87
CA LEU A 17 0.35 6.47 -16.17
C LEU A 17 -0.63 7.36 -16.92
N GLN A 18 -0.18 8.55 -17.35
CA GLN A 18 -1.01 9.48 -18.12
C GLN A 18 -1.45 8.88 -19.46
N MET A 19 -0.51 8.27 -20.21
CA MET A 19 -0.83 7.62 -21.49
C MET A 19 -1.86 6.51 -21.34
N VAL A 20 -1.74 5.68 -20.30
CA VAL A 20 -2.68 4.60 -20.02
C VAL A 20 -4.05 5.17 -19.66
N GLN A 21 -4.11 6.22 -18.83
CA GLN A 21 -5.36 6.88 -18.48
C GLN A 21 -6.06 7.46 -19.71
N GLU A 22 -5.32 8.16 -20.59
CA GLU A 22 -5.85 8.70 -21.83
C GLU A 22 -6.40 7.60 -22.77
N LEU A 23 -5.73 6.45 -22.86
CA LEU A 23 -6.20 5.31 -23.65
C LEU A 23 -7.51 4.72 -23.08
N ILE A 24 -7.60 4.58 -21.77
CA ILE A 24 -8.82 4.09 -21.10
C ILE A 24 -9.99 5.04 -21.39
N ASP A 25 -9.78 6.33 -21.23
CA ASP A 25 -10.80 7.35 -21.46
C ASP A 25 -11.23 7.41 -22.93
N LYS A 26 -10.25 7.43 -23.87
CA LYS A 26 -10.49 7.44 -25.31
C LYS A 26 -11.31 6.23 -25.77
N HIS A 27 -11.03 5.06 -25.23
CA HIS A 27 -11.71 3.82 -25.62
C HIS A 27 -12.91 3.48 -24.72
N LYS A 28 -13.27 4.36 -23.77
CA LYS A 28 -14.40 4.18 -22.84
C LYS A 28 -14.34 2.84 -22.10
N LEU A 29 -13.16 2.43 -21.65
CA LEU A 29 -12.93 1.18 -20.94
C LEU A 29 -13.34 1.34 -19.48
N ASN A 30 -14.66 1.34 -19.22
CA ASN A 30 -15.22 1.59 -17.90
C ASN A 30 -14.90 0.46 -16.90
N GLY A 31 -14.74 0.83 -15.64
CA GLY A 31 -14.55 -0.10 -14.53
C GLY A 31 -13.11 -0.58 -14.33
N LEU A 32 -12.16 -0.15 -15.17
CA LEU A 32 -10.74 -0.38 -14.92
C LEU A 32 -10.21 0.63 -13.90
N THR A 33 -9.29 0.17 -13.06
CA THR A 33 -8.54 1.03 -12.13
C THR A 33 -7.08 1.04 -12.53
N VAL A 34 -6.49 2.23 -12.64
CA VAL A 34 -5.07 2.38 -12.93
C VAL A 34 -4.36 2.86 -11.67
N LEU A 35 -3.38 2.08 -11.23
CA LEU A 35 -2.54 2.38 -10.09
C LEU A 35 -1.07 2.37 -10.51
N TYR A 36 -0.23 3.01 -9.72
CA TYR A 36 1.21 3.01 -9.99
C TYR A 36 2.04 2.64 -8.76
N SER A 37 3.21 2.12 -9.03
CA SER A 37 4.30 1.97 -8.08
C SER A 37 5.53 2.77 -8.56
N SER A 38 6.64 2.67 -7.84
CA SER A 38 7.91 3.26 -8.29
C SER A 38 8.43 2.65 -9.61
N HIS A 39 7.94 1.47 -10.01
CA HIS A 39 8.50 0.69 -11.11
C HIS A 39 7.49 0.30 -12.19
N SER A 40 6.19 0.40 -11.90
CA SER A 40 5.16 -0.13 -12.79
C SER A 40 3.86 0.65 -12.72
N ILE A 41 3.06 0.47 -13.77
CA ILE A 41 1.65 0.84 -13.83
C ILE A 41 0.84 -0.45 -13.83
N ASP A 42 -0.14 -0.53 -12.95
CA ASP A 42 -1.05 -1.66 -12.85
C ASP A 42 -2.45 -1.26 -13.33
N VAL A 43 -2.93 -1.92 -14.37
CA VAL A 43 -4.32 -1.80 -14.84
C VAL A 43 -5.11 -2.99 -14.28
N LEU A 44 -6.04 -2.69 -13.41
CA LEU A 44 -6.82 -3.67 -12.67
C LEU A 44 -8.22 -3.82 -13.24
N ALA A 45 -8.67 -5.06 -13.40
CA ALA A 45 -10.08 -5.36 -13.69
C ALA A 45 -10.97 -4.96 -12.51
N PRO A 46 -12.30 -4.78 -12.73
CA PRO A 46 -13.24 -4.51 -11.65
C PRO A 46 -13.08 -5.49 -10.49
N ASN A 47 -13.19 -4.99 -9.27
CA ASN A 47 -13.08 -5.75 -8.02
C ASN A 47 -11.70 -6.38 -7.74
N VAL A 48 -10.66 -6.07 -8.50
CA VAL A 48 -9.29 -6.46 -8.18
C VAL A 48 -8.65 -5.37 -7.32
N SER A 49 -8.23 -5.72 -6.11
CA SER A 49 -7.59 -4.79 -5.18
C SER A 49 -6.81 -5.54 -4.11
N LYS A 50 -5.75 -4.95 -3.60
CA LYS A 50 -4.96 -5.48 -2.47
C LYS A 50 -5.81 -5.64 -1.20
N ILE A 51 -6.84 -4.83 -1.00
CA ILE A 51 -7.76 -4.96 0.14
C ILE A 51 -8.48 -6.32 0.18
N ASN A 52 -8.62 -7.01 -0.94
CA ASN A 52 -9.24 -8.32 -0.97
C ASN A 52 -8.47 -9.36 -0.14
N VAL A 53 -7.14 -9.21 -0.03
CA VAL A 53 -6.32 -10.07 0.84
C VAL A 53 -6.70 -9.89 2.30
N VAL A 54 -6.90 -8.64 2.74
CA VAL A 54 -7.32 -8.33 4.12
C VAL A 54 -8.70 -8.90 4.40
N ARG A 55 -9.64 -8.77 3.46
CA ARG A 55 -10.99 -9.31 3.59
C ARG A 55 -10.96 -10.84 3.74
N GLN A 56 -10.24 -11.53 2.87
CA GLN A 56 -10.08 -12.99 2.95
C GLN A 56 -9.38 -13.43 4.26
N LEU A 57 -8.39 -12.66 4.72
CA LEU A 57 -7.73 -12.94 5.99
C LEU A 57 -8.70 -12.81 7.16
N LYS A 58 -9.46 -11.71 7.23
CA LYS A 58 -10.49 -11.49 8.26
C LYS A 58 -11.59 -12.58 8.24
N GLU A 59 -11.96 -13.10 7.07
CA GLU A 59 -12.89 -14.23 6.95
C GLU A 59 -12.33 -15.52 7.58
N LYS A 60 -11.02 -15.75 7.46
CA LYS A 60 -10.36 -16.96 8.00
C LYS A 60 -10.07 -16.88 9.50
N ILE A 61 -9.63 -15.73 9.99
CA ILE A 61 -9.18 -15.57 11.40
C ILE A 61 -10.27 -14.99 12.30
N GLY A 62 -11.38 -14.56 11.75
CA GLY A 62 -12.50 -13.91 12.44
C GLY A 62 -12.62 -12.42 12.10
N LYS A 63 -13.85 -11.98 11.87
CA LYS A 63 -14.14 -10.58 11.44
C LYS A 63 -13.73 -9.52 12.46
N SER A 64 -13.65 -9.89 13.75
CA SER A 64 -13.20 -9.01 14.84
C SER A 64 -11.68 -8.90 14.96
N ALA A 65 -10.92 -9.68 14.20
CA ALA A 65 -9.47 -9.64 14.24
C ALA A 65 -8.95 -8.34 13.57
N ASN A 66 -8.01 -7.68 14.25
CA ASN A 66 -7.31 -6.53 13.71
C ASN A 66 -6.17 -7.02 12.79
N VAL A 67 -6.06 -6.40 11.64
CA VAL A 67 -5.01 -6.69 10.65
C VAL A 67 -4.17 -5.43 10.47
N VAL A 68 -2.87 -5.53 10.65
CA VAL A 68 -1.95 -4.42 10.34
C VAL A 68 -1.51 -4.52 8.89
N CYS A 69 -1.70 -3.45 8.15
CA CYS A 69 -1.29 -3.32 6.76
C CYS A 69 -0.02 -2.45 6.67
N ILE A 70 0.96 -2.87 5.88
CA ILE A 70 2.20 -2.11 5.65
C ILE A 70 2.39 -1.98 4.14
N GLY A 71 2.66 -0.78 3.67
CA GLY A 71 2.91 -0.47 2.26
C GLY A 71 3.70 0.82 2.09
N ASP A 72 3.97 1.23 0.86
CA ASP A 72 4.77 2.42 0.57
C ASP A 72 4.02 3.50 -0.23
N ARG A 73 2.94 3.15 -0.94
CA ARG A 73 2.21 4.04 -1.83
C ARG A 73 0.77 4.29 -1.37
N GLY A 74 0.64 4.96 -0.20
CA GLY A 74 -0.66 5.23 0.41
C GLY A 74 -1.47 6.36 -0.24
N ARG A 75 -0.86 7.21 -1.07
CA ARG A 75 -1.56 8.30 -1.77
C ARG A 75 -2.10 7.82 -3.12
N TYR A 76 -3.38 8.11 -3.41
CA TYR A 76 -3.97 7.83 -4.73
C TYR A 76 -3.22 8.57 -5.85
N PRO A 77 -2.91 7.94 -6.99
CA PRO A 77 -3.25 6.58 -7.42
C PRO A 77 -2.17 5.52 -7.12
N GLY A 78 -1.51 5.58 -5.97
CA GLY A 78 -0.55 4.58 -5.53
C GLY A 78 -1.16 3.19 -5.35
N ASN A 79 -0.41 2.15 -5.62
CA ASN A 79 -0.91 0.78 -5.64
C ASN A 79 -1.22 0.19 -4.25
N ASP A 80 -0.83 0.87 -3.16
CA ASP A 80 -1.20 0.51 -1.79
C ASP A 80 -2.35 1.37 -1.23
N TYR A 81 -2.87 2.31 -2.01
CA TYR A 81 -3.88 3.24 -1.56
C TYR A 81 -5.07 2.58 -0.85
N THR A 82 -5.66 1.53 -1.45
CA THR A 82 -6.79 0.83 -0.87
C THR A 82 -6.41 -0.03 0.33
N LEU A 83 -5.20 -0.61 0.34
CA LEU A 83 -4.68 -1.40 1.44
C LEU A 83 -4.43 -0.53 2.68
N LEU A 84 -3.84 0.65 2.46
CA LEU A 84 -3.47 1.58 3.53
C LEU A 84 -4.64 2.46 3.99
N ALA A 85 -5.83 2.30 3.41
CA ALA A 85 -7.08 2.87 3.92
C ALA A 85 -7.69 2.06 5.08
N GLU A 86 -7.12 0.90 5.45
CA GLU A 86 -7.53 0.12 6.62
C GLU A 86 -7.12 0.83 7.93
N ASP A 87 -7.91 0.63 8.99
CA ASP A 87 -7.75 1.31 10.28
C ASP A 87 -6.33 1.20 10.89
N PHE A 88 -5.73 0.02 10.77
CA PHE A 88 -4.37 -0.25 11.28
C PHE A 88 -3.39 -0.35 10.12
N SER A 89 -3.03 0.80 9.55
CA SER A 89 -2.13 0.85 8.40
C SER A 89 -0.93 1.75 8.63
N LEU A 90 0.24 1.27 8.20
CA LEU A 90 1.51 1.95 8.32
C LEU A 90 2.16 2.09 6.95
N SER A 91 2.47 3.32 6.58
CA SER A 91 3.28 3.59 5.40
C SER A 91 4.77 3.63 5.74
N VAL A 92 5.59 3.19 4.80
CA VAL A 92 7.04 3.35 4.84
C VAL A 92 7.56 4.36 3.82
N ASP A 93 6.68 5.10 3.18
CA ASP A 93 7.01 6.23 2.29
C ASP A 93 5.84 7.22 2.21
N GLU A 94 5.01 7.15 1.17
CA GLU A 94 3.90 8.07 0.95
C GLU A 94 2.71 7.74 1.85
N VAL A 95 2.16 8.77 2.50
CA VAL A 95 0.94 8.67 3.29
C VAL A 95 -0.28 9.14 2.49
N SER A 96 -1.47 8.70 2.90
CA SER A 96 -2.72 9.21 2.34
C SER A 96 -2.99 10.65 2.81
N LEU A 97 -4.05 11.26 2.24
CA LEU A 97 -4.57 12.55 2.74
C LEU A 97 -5.55 12.38 3.91
N TYR A 98 -5.86 11.14 4.29
CA TYR A 98 -6.76 10.84 5.41
C TYR A 98 -5.94 10.72 6.70
N PRO A 99 -6.20 11.58 7.71
CA PRO A 99 -5.38 11.64 8.93
C PRO A 99 -5.61 10.44 9.86
N GLU A 100 -6.69 9.69 9.67
CA GLU A 100 -7.07 8.57 10.54
C GLU A 100 -6.31 7.27 10.22
N THR A 101 -5.73 7.16 9.02
CA THR A 101 -5.08 5.94 8.54
C THR A 101 -3.77 6.25 7.82
N CYS A 102 -3.03 5.21 7.49
CA CYS A 102 -1.81 5.32 6.68
C CYS A 102 -0.70 6.18 7.32
N TRP A 103 -0.44 5.94 8.59
CA TRP A 103 0.57 6.70 9.30
C TRP A 103 1.98 6.23 8.96
N ASN A 104 2.91 7.18 8.83
CA ASN A 104 4.32 6.87 8.72
C ASN A 104 5.02 7.16 10.07
N LEU A 105 5.31 6.09 10.79
CA LEU A 105 5.98 6.11 12.10
C LEU A 105 7.46 5.68 12.02
N ALA A 106 7.97 5.45 10.81
CA ALA A 106 9.38 5.12 10.62
C ALA A 106 10.27 6.34 10.92
N PRO A 107 11.48 6.14 11.42
CA PRO A 107 12.44 7.22 11.59
C PRO A 107 12.69 7.98 10.28
N ALA A 108 12.97 9.29 10.39
CA ALA A 108 13.19 10.15 9.23
C ALA A 108 14.22 9.55 8.27
N GLY A 109 13.89 9.50 6.99
CA GLY A 109 14.73 8.91 5.93
C GLY A 109 14.73 7.38 5.86
N TRP A 110 13.98 6.68 6.72
CA TRP A 110 13.84 5.22 6.64
C TRP A 110 12.61 4.88 5.78
N ARG A 111 12.86 4.48 4.55
CA ARG A 111 11.82 4.17 3.56
C ARG A 111 11.92 2.73 3.06
N GLY A 112 10.86 2.24 2.43
CA GLY A 112 10.80 0.93 1.80
C GLY A 112 11.19 -0.20 2.75
N VAL A 113 12.10 -1.07 2.33
CA VAL A 113 12.54 -2.23 3.10
C VAL A 113 13.05 -1.86 4.49
N ARG A 114 13.80 -0.76 4.62
CA ARG A 114 14.34 -0.33 5.92
C ARG A 114 13.24 0.07 6.90
N GLY A 115 12.23 0.80 6.42
CA GLY A 115 11.04 1.15 7.21
C GLY A 115 10.22 -0.08 7.60
N THR A 116 10.00 -0.99 6.65
CA THR A 116 9.29 -2.25 6.91
C THR A 116 9.97 -3.09 7.97
N LEU A 117 11.29 -3.29 7.86
CA LEU A 117 12.06 -4.04 8.87
C LEU A 117 12.02 -3.37 10.24
N HIS A 118 12.02 -2.03 10.29
CA HIS A 118 11.86 -1.30 11.55
C HIS A 118 10.52 -1.60 12.21
N TYR A 119 9.43 -1.58 11.47
CA TYR A 119 8.11 -1.95 11.99
C TYR A 119 8.09 -3.41 12.49
N LEU A 120 8.55 -4.35 11.67
CA LEU A 120 8.58 -5.77 12.05
C LEU A 120 9.43 -6.04 13.29
N ASN A 121 10.59 -5.40 13.43
CA ASN A 121 11.47 -5.51 14.59
C ASN A 121 10.90 -4.82 15.84
N SER A 122 9.88 -3.99 15.68
CA SER A 122 9.18 -3.33 16.79
C SER A 122 7.98 -4.14 17.29
N ILE A 123 7.72 -5.32 16.74
CA ILE A 123 6.61 -6.19 17.13
C ILE A 123 7.06 -7.14 18.24
N ASN A 124 6.26 -7.21 19.30
CA ASN A 124 6.31 -8.26 20.33
C ASN A 124 5.14 -9.22 20.09
N PHE A 125 5.43 -10.50 19.87
CA PHE A 125 4.43 -11.52 19.63
C PHE A 125 3.96 -12.15 20.94
N GLY A 126 2.64 -12.26 21.12
CA GLY A 126 1.99 -13.08 22.12
C GLY A 126 1.45 -14.38 21.53
N LYS A 127 0.67 -15.17 22.31
CA LYS A 127 0.07 -16.43 21.83
C LYS A 127 -0.98 -16.20 20.73
N GLU A 128 -1.84 -15.21 20.87
CA GLU A 128 -2.98 -14.95 19.99
C GLU A 128 -3.01 -13.50 19.46
N SER A 129 -2.02 -12.70 19.80
CA SER A 129 -1.95 -11.29 19.43
C SER A 129 -0.52 -10.80 19.35
N PHE A 130 -0.35 -9.62 18.79
CA PHE A 130 0.93 -8.91 18.85
C PHE A 130 0.72 -7.46 19.27
N ARG A 131 1.78 -6.82 19.70
CA ARG A 131 1.81 -5.40 20.07
C ARG A 131 3.06 -4.74 19.52
N PHE A 132 2.95 -3.49 19.14
CA PHE A 132 4.14 -2.68 18.86
C PHE A 132 4.81 -2.26 20.18
N ASP A 133 6.11 -2.46 20.27
CA ASP A 133 6.96 -1.87 21.30
C ASP A 133 7.21 -0.42 20.92
N ILE A 134 6.53 0.48 21.61
CA ILE A 134 6.60 1.92 21.31
C ILE A 134 8.02 2.45 21.49
N LYS A 135 8.79 1.96 22.49
CA LYS A 135 10.17 2.38 22.70
C LYS A 135 11.07 2.01 21.51
N ARG A 136 10.85 0.84 20.90
CA ARG A 136 11.58 0.44 19.68
C ARG A 136 11.09 1.21 18.48
N LEU A 137 9.78 1.39 18.34
CA LEU A 137 9.15 2.08 17.22
C LEU A 137 9.59 3.55 17.13
N THR A 138 9.74 4.23 18.27
CA THR A 138 10.12 5.66 18.33
C THR A 138 11.62 5.89 18.48
N LYS A 139 12.43 4.84 18.59
CA LYS A 139 13.86 4.96 18.75
C LYS A 139 14.53 5.40 17.44
N THR A 140 14.89 6.66 17.36
CA THR A 140 15.83 7.18 16.36
C THR A 140 17.26 6.83 16.79
N LYS A 141 17.98 6.10 15.95
CA LYS A 141 19.43 5.96 16.10
C LYS A 141 20.14 7.10 15.42
#